data_7fc3f45ef738e8aba7adb64a70c536d9
#
_entry.id   7fc3f45ef738e8aba7adb64a70c536d9
#
_cell.length_a   1.000
_cell.length_b   1.000
_cell.length_c   1.000
_cell.angle_alpha   90.00
_cell.angle_beta   90.00
_cell.angle_gamma   90.00
#
_symmetry.space_group_name_H-M   'P 1'
#
loop_
_entity.id
_entity.type
_entity.pdbx_description
1 polymer ?
#
loop_
_entity_poly.entity_id
_entity_poly.type
_entity_poly.pdbx_seq_one_letter_code
_entity_poly.pdbx_strand_id
1 'polypeptide(L)'
;MAQAQNMLDFPPAPKLNLLGRLNDKASEHEKRGEALFFGKAQCSVCHPAPFYLDHQMHDLHLERFLNEPGDGPIKAFTLRGIKESPPYLHDGRCLTLEDTVEFFNLVFQLKLTTDEKADLVAFMRCL
;
A
#
# COMPACT_ATOMS: atom_id res chain seq x y z
N MET A 1 -10.02 -3.18 25.11
CA MET A 1 -10.53 -2.34 24.08
C MET A 1 -10.20 -2.90 22.72
N ALA A 2 -11.24 -3.24 21.98
CA ALA A 2 -11.12 -4.00 20.73
C ALA A 2 -10.26 -3.30 19.68
N GLN A 3 -10.37 -1.98 19.53
CA GLN A 3 -9.61 -1.24 18.53
C GLN A 3 -8.10 -1.23 18.80
N ALA A 4 -7.70 -1.05 20.07
CA ALA A 4 -6.29 -1.07 20.44
C ALA A 4 -5.69 -2.46 20.23
N GLN A 5 -6.45 -3.51 20.53
CA GLN A 5 -6.01 -4.88 20.30
C GLN A 5 -5.87 -5.19 18.81
N ASN A 6 -6.82 -4.74 17.98
CA ASN A 6 -6.74 -4.93 16.54
C ASN A 6 -5.54 -4.23 15.92
N MET A 7 -5.15 -3.07 16.45
CA MET A 7 -3.96 -2.34 15.96
C MET A 7 -2.66 -3.02 16.38
N LEU A 8 -2.68 -3.82 17.44
CA LEU A 8 -1.51 -4.56 17.91
C LEU A 8 -1.38 -5.94 17.28
N ASP A 9 -2.44 -6.42 16.63
CA ASP A 9 -2.50 -7.76 16.04
C ASP A 9 -2.04 -7.81 14.58
N PHE A 10 -1.13 -6.92 14.21
CA PHE A 10 -0.54 -6.99 12.88
C PHE A 10 0.38 -8.21 12.76
N PRO A 11 0.44 -8.84 11.56
CA PRO A 11 1.40 -9.90 11.32
C PRO A 11 2.83 -9.41 11.58
N PRO A 12 3.74 -10.31 11.97
CA PRO A 12 5.13 -9.94 12.20
C PRO A 12 5.75 -9.27 10.96
N ALA A 13 6.50 -8.21 11.19
CA ALA A 13 7.22 -7.48 10.14
C ALA A 13 8.65 -7.25 10.61
N PRO A 14 9.52 -8.27 10.49
CA PRO A 14 10.86 -8.23 11.11
C PRO A 14 11.79 -7.17 10.51
N LYS A 15 11.46 -6.61 9.34
CA LYS A 15 12.25 -5.56 8.70
C LYS A 15 11.78 -4.15 9.05
N LEU A 16 10.74 -4.01 9.90
CA LEU A 16 10.25 -2.71 10.35
C LEU A 16 10.69 -2.42 11.78
N ASN A 17 10.93 -1.13 12.05
CA ASN A 17 11.16 -0.64 13.41
C ASN A 17 9.83 -0.21 14.05
N LEU A 18 9.88 0.34 15.28
CA LEU A 18 8.68 0.78 16.00
C LEU A 18 7.93 1.93 15.32
N LEU A 19 8.61 2.68 14.46
CA LEU A 19 7.99 3.76 13.69
C LEU A 19 7.39 3.26 12.37
N GLY A 20 7.42 1.95 12.11
CA GLY A 20 6.92 1.37 10.88
C GLY A 20 7.81 1.60 9.66
N ARG A 21 9.06 2.04 9.85
CA ARG A 21 10.02 2.26 8.78
C ARG A 21 11.02 1.11 8.73
N LEU A 22 11.68 0.93 7.57
CA LEU A 22 12.64 -0.14 7.40
C LEU A 22 13.83 -0.01 8.35
N ASN A 23 14.26 -1.15 8.88
CA ASN A 23 15.45 -1.25 9.72
C ASN A 23 16.67 -1.72 8.88
N ASP A 24 17.77 -2.03 9.56
CA ASP A 24 19.03 -2.43 8.91
C ASP A 24 19.00 -3.81 8.23
N LYS A 25 17.95 -4.58 8.45
CA LYS A 25 17.77 -5.89 7.80
C LYS A 25 17.21 -5.77 6.38
N ALA A 26 16.77 -4.57 5.98
CA ALA A 26 16.17 -4.36 4.67
C ALA A 26 17.22 -4.40 3.56
N SER A 27 16.84 -4.96 2.41
CA SER A 27 17.67 -4.95 1.20
C SER A 27 17.67 -3.56 0.53
N GLU A 28 18.60 -3.37 -0.40
CA GLU A 28 18.64 -2.12 -1.17
C GLU A 28 17.37 -1.92 -2.02
N HIS A 29 16.81 -2.99 -2.60
CA HIS A 29 15.55 -2.92 -3.32
C HIS A 29 14.41 -2.47 -2.41
N GLU A 30 14.32 -3.01 -1.22
CA GLU A 30 13.30 -2.64 -0.23
C GLU A 30 13.46 -1.19 0.20
N LYS A 31 14.68 -0.72 0.42
CA LYS A 31 14.95 0.68 0.79
C LYS A 31 14.56 1.64 -0.33
N ARG A 32 14.84 1.30 -1.59
CA ARG A 32 14.41 2.11 -2.72
C ARG A 32 12.89 2.12 -2.84
N GLY A 33 12.25 0.98 -2.59
CA GLY A 33 10.79 0.88 -2.57
C GLY A 33 10.17 1.74 -1.48
N GLU A 34 10.77 1.78 -0.29
CA GLU A 34 10.34 2.68 0.77
C GLU A 34 10.39 4.14 0.33
N ALA A 35 11.50 4.55 -0.27
CA ALA A 35 11.65 5.91 -0.78
C ALA A 35 10.58 6.26 -1.82
N LEU A 36 10.24 5.32 -2.70
CA LEU A 36 9.17 5.49 -3.68
C LEU A 36 7.80 5.61 -3.01
N PHE A 37 7.53 4.79 -2.03
CA PHE A 37 6.26 4.79 -1.29
C PHE A 37 5.99 6.14 -0.63
N PHE A 38 7.01 6.72 -0.01
CA PHE A 38 6.92 8.01 0.67
C PHE A 38 7.21 9.20 -0.27
N GLY A 39 7.55 8.96 -1.52
CA GLY A 39 7.88 9.98 -2.50
C GLY A 39 7.09 9.87 -3.79
N LYS A 40 7.75 9.45 -4.86
CA LYS A 40 7.19 9.45 -6.22
C LYS A 40 5.84 8.75 -6.35
N ALA A 41 5.67 7.61 -5.68
CA ALA A 41 4.42 6.84 -5.76
C ALA A 41 3.29 7.43 -4.91
N GLN A 42 3.59 8.31 -3.96
CA GLN A 42 2.62 9.04 -3.13
C GLN A 42 1.69 8.16 -2.31
N CYS A 43 2.07 6.91 -2.06
CA CYS A 43 1.22 5.98 -1.31
C CYS A 43 1.01 6.43 0.14
N SER A 44 2.02 7.08 0.73
CA SER A 44 1.96 7.56 2.11
C SER A 44 0.97 8.69 2.34
N VAL A 45 0.45 9.31 1.29
CA VAL A 45 -0.58 10.35 1.41
C VAL A 45 -1.83 9.79 2.09
N CYS A 46 -2.20 8.55 1.75
CA CYS A 46 -3.35 7.87 2.36
C CYS A 46 -2.92 6.77 3.34
N HIS A 47 -1.68 6.31 3.26
CA HIS A 47 -1.18 5.20 4.05
C HIS A 47 0.10 5.58 4.82
N PRO A 48 0.03 6.57 5.74
CA PRO A 48 1.22 6.99 6.50
C PRO A 48 1.65 5.95 7.54
N ALA A 49 2.97 5.89 7.79
CA ALA A 49 3.50 5.08 8.88
C ALA A 49 3.03 5.66 10.25
N PRO A 50 3.00 4.87 11.31
CA PRO A 50 3.46 3.48 11.42
C PRO A 50 2.44 2.41 11.04
N PHE A 51 1.15 2.75 10.94
CA PHE A 51 0.07 1.78 10.71
C PHE A 51 -0.36 1.70 9.26
N TYR A 52 0.15 2.58 8.40
CA TYR A 52 -0.13 2.60 6.97
C TYR A 52 -1.61 2.74 6.63
N LEU A 53 -2.29 3.60 7.40
CA LEU A 53 -3.66 4.07 7.14
C LEU A 53 -3.79 5.48 7.73
N ASP A 54 -4.77 6.24 7.25
CA ASP A 54 -5.02 7.61 7.73
C ASP A 54 -6.39 7.78 8.39
N HIS A 55 -7.18 6.71 8.52
CA HIS A 55 -8.53 6.72 9.08
C HIS A 55 -9.52 7.60 8.29
N GLN A 56 -9.21 7.92 7.04
CA GLN A 56 -10.03 8.79 6.21
C GLN A 56 -10.65 8.04 5.04
N MET A 57 -11.61 8.70 4.38
CA MET A 57 -12.27 8.18 3.19
C MET A 57 -11.69 8.89 1.97
N HIS A 58 -11.44 8.14 0.91
CA HIS A 58 -10.89 8.69 -0.33
C HIS A 58 -11.69 8.19 -1.53
N ASP A 59 -12.05 9.10 -2.44
CA ASP A 59 -12.69 8.74 -3.69
C ASP A 59 -11.62 8.68 -4.77
N LEU A 60 -11.27 7.47 -5.17
CA LEU A 60 -10.23 7.24 -6.17
C LEU A 60 -10.78 7.21 -7.60
N HIS A 61 -12.10 7.30 -7.76
CA HIS A 61 -12.79 7.26 -9.06
C HIS A 61 -12.40 6.02 -9.89
N LEU A 62 -12.26 4.88 -9.22
CA LEU A 62 -11.80 3.64 -9.87
C LEU A 62 -12.81 3.11 -10.89
N GLU A 63 -14.10 3.36 -10.66
CA GLU A 63 -15.21 2.85 -11.46
C GLU A 63 -15.21 3.41 -12.88
N ARG A 64 -14.66 4.60 -13.07
CA ARG A 64 -14.64 5.24 -14.40
C ARG A 64 -13.94 4.39 -15.47
N PHE A 65 -13.10 3.45 -15.03
CA PHE A 65 -12.43 2.52 -15.93
C PHE A 65 -13.32 1.35 -16.32
N LEU A 66 -14.46 1.19 -15.65
CA LEU A 66 -15.41 0.10 -15.88
C LEU A 66 -16.75 0.59 -16.41
N ASN A 67 -16.91 1.89 -16.64
CA ASN A 67 -18.19 2.52 -17.00
C ASN A 67 -19.32 2.22 -16.01
N GLU A 68 -18.99 2.07 -14.73
CA GLU A 68 -19.94 1.77 -13.69
C GLU A 68 -20.17 2.97 -12.78
N PRO A 69 -21.34 3.06 -12.10
CA PRO A 69 -21.55 4.09 -11.09
C PRO A 69 -20.51 3.99 -9.99
N GLY A 70 -20.06 5.12 -9.49
CA GLY A 70 -19.04 5.16 -8.47
C GLY A 70 -19.55 4.66 -7.12
N ASP A 71 -18.66 3.97 -6.38
CA ASP A 71 -18.92 3.61 -4.98
C ASP A 71 -18.70 4.79 -4.04
N GLY A 72 -18.18 5.91 -4.56
CA GLY A 72 -17.87 7.08 -3.76
C GLY A 72 -16.60 6.91 -2.93
N PRO A 73 -16.47 7.66 -1.83
CA PRO A 73 -15.30 7.58 -0.97
C PRO A 73 -15.15 6.20 -0.32
N ILE A 74 -13.93 5.67 -0.34
CA ILE A 74 -13.56 4.39 0.25
C ILE A 74 -12.59 4.63 1.40
N LYS A 75 -12.79 3.92 2.51
CA LYS A 75 -11.93 4.02 3.68
C LYS A 75 -10.54 3.47 3.36
N ALA A 76 -9.50 4.22 3.74
CA ALA A 76 -8.12 3.74 3.65
C ALA A 76 -7.89 2.72 4.77
N PHE A 77 -7.66 1.45 4.39
CA PHE A 77 -7.30 0.40 5.34
C PHE A 77 -5.79 0.32 5.52
N THR A 78 -5.37 -0.33 6.61
CA THR A 78 -3.94 -0.55 6.85
C THR A 78 -3.31 -1.42 5.76
N LEU A 79 -2.09 -1.09 5.38
CA LEU A 79 -1.29 -1.95 4.50
C LEU A 79 -0.40 -2.93 5.28
N ARG A 80 -0.45 -2.90 6.63
CA ARG A 80 0.28 -3.88 7.44
C ARG A 80 -0.29 -5.27 7.18
N GLY A 81 0.59 -6.20 6.80
CA GLY A 81 0.20 -7.57 6.44
C GLY A 81 -0.35 -7.72 5.04
N ILE A 82 -0.21 -6.72 4.19
CA ILE A 82 -0.83 -6.69 2.86
C ILE A 82 -0.41 -7.88 1.97
N LYS A 83 0.80 -8.39 2.16
CA LYS A 83 1.30 -9.53 1.36
C LYS A 83 0.46 -10.80 1.51
N GLU A 84 -0.30 -10.90 2.61
CA GLU A 84 -1.10 -12.09 2.92
C GLU A 84 -2.59 -11.88 2.72
N SER A 85 -2.98 -10.79 2.06
CA SER A 85 -4.39 -10.39 1.98
C SER A 85 -4.94 -10.20 0.55
N PRO A 86 -4.56 -11.05 -0.44
CA PRO A 86 -5.22 -10.96 -1.75
C PRO A 86 -6.68 -11.42 -1.64
N PRO A 87 -7.58 -10.98 -2.54
CA PRO A 87 -7.36 -10.01 -3.60
C PRO A 87 -7.35 -8.57 -3.09
N TYR A 88 -6.79 -7.66 -3.89
CA TYR A 88 -6.56 -6.28 -3.49
C TYR A 88 -7.59 -5.32 -4.08
N LEU A 89 -7.65 -4.11 -3.51
CA LEU A 89 -8.67 -3.09 -3.70
C LEU A 89 -10.01 -3.53 -3.09
N HIS A 90 -10.93 -2.56 -2.90
CA HIS A 90 -12.18 -2.82 -2.19
C HIS A 90 -13.10 -3.83 -2.93
N ASP A 91 -12.96 -3.94 -4.25
CA ASP A 91 -13.75 -4.87 -5.07
C ASP A 91 -12.96 -6.13 -5.48
N GLY A 92 -11.72 -6.28 -5.01
CA GLY A 92 -10.91 -7.47 -5.25
C GLY A 92 -10.40 -7.63 -6.69
N ARG A 93 -10.33 -6.53 -7.46
CA ARG A 93 -9.96 -6.60 -8.89
C ARG A 93 -8.50 -6.92 -9.16
N CYS A 94 -7.62 -6.76 -8.18
CA CYS A 94 -6.19 -7.05 -8.32
C CYS A 94 -5.83 -8.27 -7.50
N LEU A 95 -5.19 -9.26 -8.13
CA LEU A 95 -4.87 -10.54 -7.50
C LEU A 95 -3.47 -10.55 -6.87
N THR A 96 -2.57 -9.66 -7.29
CA THR A 96 -1.19 -9.60 -6.80
C THR A 96 -0.82 -8.16 -6.42
N LEU A 97 0.24 -8.02 -5.63
CA LEU A 97 0.80 -6.69 -5.33
C LEU A 97 1.34 -6.03 -6.60
N GLU A 98 1.92 -6.81 -7.51
CA GLU A 98 2.41 -6.31 -8.80
C GLU A 98 1.27 -5.68 -9.61
N ASP A 99 0.13 -6.34 -9.68
CA ASP A 99 -1.06 -5.82 -10.36
C ASP A 99 -1.56 -4.53 -9.68
N THR A 100 -1.55 -4.50 -8.36
CA THR A 100 -2.00 -3.35 -7.58
C THR A 100 -1.11 -2.14 -7.84
N VAL A 101 0.20 -2.31 -7.83
CA VAL A 101 1.15 -1.24 -8.13
C VAL A 101 0.95 -0.72 -9.55
N GLU A 102 0.80 -1.61 -10.53
CA GLU A 102 0.56 -1.20 -11.92
C GLU A 102 -0.76 -0.45 -12.06
N PHE A 103 -1.80 -0.91 -11.38
CA PHE A 103 -3.10 -0.24 -11.37
C PHE A 103 -2.96 1.22 -10.93
N PHE A 104 -2.32 1.47 -9.78
CA PHE A 104 -2.12 2.84 -9.29
C PHE A 104 -1.17 3.64 -10.17
N ASN A 105 -0.15 2.99 -10.75
CA ASN A 105 0.75 3.62 -11.69
C ASN A 105 -0.03 4.21 -12.89
N LEU A 106 -0.98 3.45 -13.42
CA LEU A 106 -1.80 3.88 -14.55
C LEU A 106 -2.83 4.93 -14.13
N VAL A 107 -3.54 4.70 -13.03
CA VAL A 107 -4.60 5.60 -12.55
C VAL A 107 -4.06 6.98 -12.22
N PHE A 108 -2.96 7.06 -11.53
CA PHE A 108 -2.36 8.33 -11.08
C PHE A 108 -1.24 8.83 -12.00
N GLN A 109 -0.96 8.12 -13.09
CA GLN A 109 0.05 8.51 -14.06
C GLN A 109 1.42 8.76 -13.41
N LEU A 110 1.82 7.82 -12.55
CA LEU A 110 3.04 7.95 -11.75
C LEU A 110 4.31 7.81 -12.57
N LYS A 111 4.21 7.16 -13.74
CA LYS A 111 5.35 6.93 -14.65
C LYS A 111 6.49 6.16 -13.98
N LEU A 112 6.14 5.15 -13.20
CA LEU A 112 7.12 4.28 -12.58
C LEU A 112 7.79 3.40 -13.61
N THR A 113 9.12 3.27 -13.53
CA THR A 113 9.84 2.31 -14.36
C THR A 113 9.59 0.88 -13.87
N THR A 114 9.96 -0.11 -14.69
CA THR A 114 9.84 -1.53 -14.31
C THR A 114 10.58 -1.81 -13.00
N ASP A 115 11.79 -1.28 -12.86
CA ASP A 115 12.59 -1.47 -11.63
C ASP A 115 11.95 -0.78 -10.44
N GLU A 116 11.41 0.42 -10.61
CA GLU A 116 10.71 1.14 -9.54
C GLU A 116 9.48 0.38 -9.08
N LYS A 117 8.70 -0.19 -9.99
CA LYS A 117 7.54 -1.01 -9.63
C LYS A 117 7.96 -2.23 -8.82
N ALA A 118 9.01 -2.91 -9.24
CA ALA A 118 9.54 -4.06 -8.50
C ALA A 118 10.05 -3.69 -7.11
N ASP A 119 10.74 -2.57 -6.99
CA ASP A 119 11.24 -2.08 -5.69
C ASP A 119 10.10 -1.72 -4.77
N LEU A 120 9.06 -1.06 -5.29
CA LEU A 120 7.88 -0.70 -4.51
C LEU A 120 7.16 -1.94 -3.97
N VAL A 121 6.98 -2.96 -4.80
CA VAL A 121 6.39 -4.25 -4.36
C VAL A 121 7.27 -4.90 -3.29
N ALA A 122 8.60 -4.88 -3.46
CA ALA A 122 9.51 -5.44 -2.46
C ALA A 122 9.34 -4.76 -1.10
N PHE A 123 9.19 -3.43 -1.06
CA PHE A 123 8.89 -2.72 0.17
C PHE A 123 7.53 -3.13 0.74
N MET A 124 6.48 -3.16 -0.08
CA MET A 124 5.14 -3.51 0.39
C MET A 124 5.10 -4.90 1.03
N ARG A 125 5.93 -5.82 0.57
CA ARG A 125 6.04 -7.15 1.18
C ARG A 125 6.70 -7.13 2.56
N CYS A 126 7.34 -6.04 2.94
CA CYS A 126 7.89 -5.87 4.29
C CYS A 126 6.82 -5.45 5.31
N LEU A 127 5.68 -4.97 4.85
CA LEU A 127 4.60 -4.51 5.72
C LEU A 127 3.78 -5.67 6.25
#